data_171747b00ce0f72d891d656cee560f12
#
_entry.id   171747b00ce0f72d891d656cee560f12
#
_cell.length_a   1.000
_cell.length_b   1.000
_cell.length_c   1.000
_cell.angle_alpha   90.00
_cell.angle_beta   90.00
_cell.angle_gamma   90.00
#
_symmetry.space_group_name_H-M   'P 1'
#
loop_
_entity.id
_entity.type
_entity.pdbx_description
1 polymer ?
#
loop_
_entity_poly.entity_id
_entity_poly.type
_entity_poly.pdbx_seq_one_letter_code
_entity_poly.pdbx_strand_id
1 'polypeptide(L)'
;MNQKTKTLFVGGLGSNCYHAKDFIEELDEKVSFLNPYIENFKNKQDLISWFKNEINDLEEVYLIGHSLGGDLGRYLASQFSQVTKLVLLDGGYLNLDEIMTLDDELVDTNGYFSQQVFTDIEEVIASEKSQSSYWSKNLEEAVRNSYRYNSKTKEFELDLELEKVLNLLSLRRVIKPYKINLDSKDVLFIAPVYQEEPEWRKEALSQLPSNFDITMLENCGHELYTQKPREIAKIINDWINKK
;
A
#
# COMPACT_ATOMS: atom_id res chain seq x y z
N MET A 1 -24.27 -13.02 -14.03
CA MET A 1 -22.99 -13.40 -14.65
C MET A 1 -21.97 -13.44 -13.51
N ASN A 2 -21.31 -14.56 -13.28
CA ASN A 2 -20.21 -14.59 -12.30
C ASN A 2 -19.10 -13.71 -12.86
N GLN A 3 -18.82 -12.62 -12.19
CA GLN A 3 -17.76 -11.70 -12.57
C GLN A 3 -16.43 -12.41 -12.29
N LYS A 4 -15.78 -12.92 -13.33
CA LYS A 4 -14.52 -13.66 -13.21
C LYS A 4 -13.30 -12.74 -13.09
N THR A 5 -13.49 -11.45 -13.28
CA THR A 5 -12.51 -10.37 -13.10
C THR A 5 -12.79 -9.62 -11.80
N LYS A 6 -11.75 -9.31 -11.03
CA LYS A 6 -11.87 -8.57 -9.79
C LYS A 6 -10.69 -7.60 -9.61
N THR A 7 -10.99 -6.40 -9.12
CA THR A 7 -9.98 -5.43 -8.70
C THR A 7 -9.73 -5.56 -7.20
N LEU A 8 -8.45 -5.68 -6.83
CA LEU A 8 -7.97 -5.82 -5.45
C LEU A 8 -7.06 -4.64 -5.10
N PHE A 9 -7.19 -4.14 -3.88
CA PHE A 9 -6.33 -3.07 -3.37
C PHE A 9 -5.60 -3.52 -2.10
N VAL A 10 -4.28 -3.37 -2.09
CA VAL A 10 -3.41 -3.59 -0.94
C VAL A 10 -2.80 -2.24 -0.54
N GLY A 11 -3.18 -1.74 0.62
CA GLY A 11 -2.69 -0.44 1.11
C GLY A 11 -1.27 -0.48 1.66
N GLY A 12 -0.74 0.68 2.02
CA GLY A 12 0.54 0.84 2.71
C GLY A 12 0.52 0.29 4.14
N LEU A 13 1.67 0.26 4.78
CA LEU A 13 1.81 -0.25 6.14
C LEU A 13 0.83 0.44 7.10
N GLY A 14 0.08 -0.37 7.83
CA GLY A 14 -0.89 0.11 8.81
C GLY A 14 -2.20 0.65 8.23
N SER A 15 -2.34 0.70 6.90
CA SER A 15 -3.61 1.13 6.31
C SER A 15 -4.72 0.10 6.55
N ASN A 16 -5.93 0.59 6.77
CA ASN A 16 -7.16 -0.20 6.86
C ASN A 16 -8.14 0.19 5.73
N CYS A 17 -9.26 -0.52 5.62
CA CYS A 17 -10.21 -0.31 4.52
C CYS A 17 -10.79 1.10 4.46
N TYR A 18 -10.87 1.83 5.58
CA TYR A 18 -11.39 3.20 5.61
C TYR A 18 -10.43 4.21 4.97
N HIS A 19 -9.10 4.00 5.06
CA HIS A 19 -8.13 4.83 4.34
C HIS A 19 -8.36 4.81 2.83
N ALA A 20 -8.73 3.66 2.29
CA ALA A 20 -8.92 3.48 0.85
C ALA A 20 -10.34 3.82 0.37
N LYS A 21 -11.29 4.04 1.27
CA LYS A 21 -12.71 4.05 0.92
C LYS A 21 -13.09 5.18 -0.02
N ASP A 22 -12.64 6.42 0.24
CA ASP A 22 -12.93 7.54 -0.66
C ASP A 22 -12.35 7.32 -2.06
N PHE A 23 -11.18 6.71 -2.16
CA PHE A 23 -10.55 6.36 -3.42
C PHE A 23 -11.27 5.21 -4.13
N ILE A 24 -11.60 4.14 -3.41
CA ILE A 24 -12.28 2.97 -3.98
C ILE A 24 -13.67 3.31 -4.49
N GLU A 25 -14.39 4.21 -3.83
CA GLU A 25 -15.74 4.65 -4.23
C GLU A 25 -15.74 5.47 -5.54
N GLU A 26 -14.61 6.00 -5.97
CA GLU A 26 -14.44 6.75 -7.24
C GLU A 26 -13.93 5.85 -8.39
N LEU A 27 -13.63 4.58 -8.14
CA LEU A 27 -13.26 3.63 -9.19
C LEU A 27 -14.51 3.05 -9.87
N ASP A 28 -14.43 2.88 -11.20
CA ASP A 28 -15.53 2.31 -12.00
C ASP A 28 -15.80 0.84 -11.66
N GLU A 29 -14.74 0.11 -11.29
CA GLU A 29 -14.79 -1.29 -10.93
C GLU A 29 -15.00 -1.48 -9.43
N LYS A 30 -15.70 -2.56 -9.06
CA LYS A 30 -15.82 -2.93 -7.64
C LYS A 30 -14.49 -3.44 -7.12
N VAL A 31 -13.92 -2.72 -6.16
CA VAL A 31 -12.63 -3.04 -5.54
C VAL A 31 -12.82 -3.69 -4.17
N SER A 32 -12.02 -4.72 -3.88
CA SER A 32 -11.92 -5.31 -2.55
C SER A 32 -10.59 -4.92 -1.91
N PHE A 33 -10.66 -4.38 -0.69
CA PHE A 33 -9.48 -4.13 0.12
C PHE A 33 -8.96 -5.43 0.72
N LEU A 34 -7.66 -5.69 0.57
CA LEU A 34 -6.95 -6.79 1.20
C LEU A 34 -6.05 -6.26 2.31
N ASN A 35 -6.09 -6.91 3.47
CA ASN A 35 -5.28 -6.52 4.62
C ASN A 35 -4.22 -7.59 4.95
N PRO A 36 -2.97 -7.47 4.45
CA PRO A 36 -1.91 -8.41 4.77
C PRO A 36 -1.36 -8.23 6.20
N TYR A 37 -1.66 -7.13 6.88
CA TYR A 37 -1.07 -6.79 8.18
C TYR A 37 -1.66 -7.58 9.36
N ILE A 38 -2.79 -8.25 9.15
CA ILE A 38 -3.40 -9.15 10.13
C ILE A 38 -2.83 -10.58 10.05
N GLU A 39 -2.08 -10.88 8.98
CA GLU A 39 -1.51 -12.18 8.71
C GLU A 39 -0.08 -12.29 9.25
N ASN A 40 0.38 -13.51 9.53
CA ASN A 40 1.75 -13.77 9.98
C ASN A 40 2.55 -14.46 8.88
N PHE A 41 3.17 -13.68 8.00
CA PHE A 41 4.01 -14.20 6.92
C PHE A 41 5.44 -14.46 7.39
N LYS A 42 5.81 -15.71 7.56
CA LYS A 42 7.17 -16.12 7.94
C LYS A 42 8.08 -16.32 6.73
N ASN A 43 7.51 -16.52 5.55
CA ASN A 43 8.23 -16.78 4.32
C ASN A 43 7.39 -16.45 3.07
N LYS A 44 8.02 -16.53 1.90
CA LYS A 44 7.37 -16.25 0.60
C LYS A 44 6.16 -17.16 0.33
N GLN A 45 6.19 -18.41 0.78
CA GLN A 45 5.13 -19.37 0.53
C GLN A 45 3.85 -19.02 1.30
N ASP A 46 3.98 -18.45 2.50
CA ASP A 46 2.83 -17.99 3.28
C ASP A 46 2.09 -16.87 2.52
N LEU A 47 2.84 -15.89 2.00
CA LEU A 47 2.29 -14.80 1.20
C LEU A 47 1.63 -15.30 -0.10
N ILE A 48 2.27 -16.24 -0.80
CA ILE A 48 1.71 -16.87 -2.00
C ILE A 48 0.41 -17.60 -1.67
N SER A 49 0.40 -18.38 -0.58
CA SER A 49 -0.77 -19.17 -0.17
C SER A 49 -1.94 -18.28 0.24
N TRP A 50 -1.67 -17.20 0.97
CA TRP A 50 -2.65 -16.19 1.33
C TRP A 50 -3.30 -15.58 0.08
N PHE A 51 -2.50 -15.05 -0.82
CA PHE A 51 -3.02 -14.38 -2.01
C PHE A 51 -3.75 -15.35 -2.95
N LYS A 52 -3.27 -16.60 -3.05
CA LYS A 52 -3.95 -17.66 -3.80
C LYS A 52 -5.37 -17.89 -3.29
N ASN A 53 -5.61 -17.85 -1.98
CA ASN A 53 -6.94 -18.02 -1.40
C ASN A 53 -7.85 -16.84 -1.76
N GLU A 54 -7.30 -15.61 -1.81
CA GLU A 54 -8.06 -14.40 -2.17
C GLU A 54 -8.54 -14.41 -3.65
N ILE A 55 -7.79 -15.09 -4.53
CA ILE A 55 -8.03 -15.10 -5.98
C ILE A 55 -8.47 -16.47 -6.53
N ASN A 56 -8.78 -17.44 -5.66
CA ASN A 56 -8.93 -18.86 -6.03
C ASN A 56 -9.85 -19.12 -7.22
N ASP A 57 -11.00 -18.41 -7.30
CA ASP A 57 -12.01 -18.63 -8.33
C ASP A 57 -12.00 -17.55 -9.44
N LEU A 58 -10.96 -16.71 -9.46
CA LEU A 58 -10.83 -15.61 -10.42
C LEU A 58 -10.03 -16.02 -11.64
N GLU A 59 -10.47 -15.59 -12.82
CA GLU A 59 -9.73 -15.77 -14.08
C GLU A 59 -8.79 -14.60 -14.34
N GLU A 60 -9.17 -13.39 -13.88
CA GLU A 60 -8.41 -12.17 -14.07
C GLU A 60 -8.46 -11.30 -12.82
N VAL A 61 -7.34 -10.67 -12.51
CA VAL A 61 -7.17 -9.79 -11.35
C VAL A 61 -6.47 -8.51 -11.80
N TYR A 62 -7.06 -7.38 -11.43
CA TYR A 62 -6.38 -6.09 -11.44
C TYR A 62 -5.93 -5.80 -10.02
N LEU A 63 -4.64 -5.61 -9.82
CA LEU A 63 -4.05 -5.43 -8.50
C LEU A 63 -3.55 -4.00 -8.35
N ILE A 64 -3.99 -3.31 -7.32
CA ILE A 64 -3.53 -1.97 -6.96
C ILE A 64 -2.77 -2.10 -5.64
N GLY A 65 -1.56 -1.59 -5.58
CA GLY A 65 -0.73 -1.62 -4.38
C GLY A 65 -0.14 -0.26 -4.04
N HIS A 66 -0.28 0.19 -2.81
CA HIS A 66 0.33 1.42 -2.32
C HIS A 66 1.50 1.11 -1.39
N SER A 67 2.64 1.82 -1.54
CA SER A 67 3.79 1.70 -0.63
C SER A 67 4.23 0.24 -0.45
N LEU A 68 4.27 -0.28 0.79
CA LEU A 68 4.52 -1.71 1.08
C LEU A 68 3.54 -2.63 0.32
N GLY A 69 2.27 -2.24 0.17
CA GLY A 69 1.31 -2.98 -0.66
C GLY A 69 1.71 -3.03 -2.13
N GLY A 70 2.41 -1.99 -2.64
CA GLY A 70 3.02 -1.99 -3.97
C GLY A 70 4.21 -2.96 -4.07
N ASP A 71 5.03 -3.05 -3.03
CA ASP A 71 6.13 -4.01 -2.95
C ASP A 71 5.61 -5.46 -3.01
N LEU A 72 4.59 -5.76 -2.20
CA LEU A 72 3.91 -7.05 -2.21
C LEU A 72 3.21 -7.32 -3.54
N GLY A 73 2.49 -6.31 -4.07
CA GLY A 73 1.76 -6.39 -5.32
C GLY A 73 2.66 -6.72 -6.51
N ARG A 74 3.84 -6.10 -6.60
CA ARG A 74 4.82 -6.39 -7.64
C ARG A 74 5.32 -7.84 -7.57
N TYR A 75 5.59 -8.35 -6.38
CA TYR A 75 5.95 -9.74 -6.18
C TYR A 75 4.80 -10.68 -6.56
N LEU A 76 3.60 -10.45 -6.05
CA LEU A 76 2.43 -11.27 -6.31
C LEU A 76 2.06 -11.29 -7.81
N ALA A 77 2.12 -10.15 -8.49
CA ALA A 77 1.91 -10.09 -9.94
C ALA A 77 2.88 -10.97 -10.74
N SER A 78 4.12 -11.14 -10.26
CA SER A 78 5.08 -12.04 -10.90
C SER A 78 4.81 -13.53 -10.65
N GLN A 79 4.09 -13.87 -9.57
CA GLN A 79 3.80 -15.26 -9.19
C GLN A 79 2.47 -15.79 -9.79
N PHE A 80 1.55 -14.88 -10.14
CA PHE A 80 0.20 -15.26 -10.58
C PHE A 80 -0.10 -14.72 -11.98
N SER A 81 -0.34 -15.63 -12.93
CA SER A 81 -0.71 -15.26 -14.30
C SER A 81 -2.06 -14.54 -14.36
N GLN A 82 -2.97 -14.82 -13.42
CA GLN A 82 -4.27 -14.16 -13.30
C GLN A 82 -4.16 -12.65 -13.03
N VAL A 83 -3.06 -12.17 -12.40
CA VAL A 83 -2.82 -10.73 -12.28
C VAL A 83 -2.36 -10.21 -13.64
N THR A 84 -3.25 -9.59 -14.40
CA THR A 84 -2.98 -9.07 -15.73
C THR A 84 -2.60 -7.59 -15.72
N LYS A 85 -3.19 -6.83 -14.81
CA LYS A 85 -2.92 -5.40 -14.61
C LYS A 85 -2.44 -5.12 -13.20
N LEU A 86 -1.40 -4.30 -13.09
CA LEU A 86 -0.84 -3.86 -11.81
C LEU A 86 -0.75 -2.34 -11.77
N VAL A 87 -1.31 -1.74 -10.74
CA VAL A 87 -1.12 -0.32 -10.41
C VAL A 87 -0.25 -0.21 -9.18
N LEU A 88 0.84 0.52 -9.30
CA LEU A 88 1.79 0.82 -8.22
C LEU A 88 1.64 2.28 -7.81
N LEU A 89 1.16 2.51 -6.60
CA LEU A 89 1.02 3.83 -6.00
C LEU A 89 2.21 4.06 -5.07
N ASP A 90 3.22 4.75 -5.56
CA ASP A 90 4.50 5.08 -4.88
C ASP A 90 5.09 3.90 -4.09
N GLY A 91 5.12 2.73 -4.73
CA GLY A 91 5.63 1.49 -4.15
C GLY A 91 6.20 0.53 -5.20
N GLY A 92 6.87 -0.51 -4.75
CA GLY A 92 7.37 -1.59 -5.61
C GLY A 92 8.66 -1.28 -6.40
N TYR A 93 9.31 -0.15 -6.19
CA TYR A 93 10.45 0.30 -7.01
C TYR A 93 11.75 0.56 -6.22
N LEU A 94 11.67 0.73 -4.90
CA LEU A 94 12.82 1.12 -4.09
C LEU A 94 13.72 -0.07 -3.72
N ASN A 95 15.02 0.11 -3.86
CA ASN A 95 16.02 -0.73 -3.22
C ASN A 95 16.29 -0.22 -1.80
N LEU A 96 15.54 -0.72 -0.86
CA LEU A 96 15.64 -0.28 0.53
C LEU A 96 16.99 -0.61 1.18
N ASP A 97 17.72 -1.64 0.68
CA ASP A 97 19.04 -1.96 1.18
C ASP A 97 20.09 -0.86 0.89
N GLU A 98 19.81 0.05 -0.05
CA GLU A 98 20.64 1.23 -0.35
C GLU A 98 20.25 2.46 0.49
N ILE A 99 19.09 2.44 1.13
CA ILE A 99 18.57 3.56 1.91
C ILE A 99 18.85 3.37 3.41
N MET A 100 18.59 2.16 3.91
CA MET A 100 18.78 1.80 5.32
C MET A 100 18.96 0.28 5.49
N THR A 101 19.64 -0.15 6.54
CA THR A 101 19.74 -1.57 6.86
C THR A 101 18.39 -2.13 7.34
N LEU A 102 18.21 -3.46 7.24
CA LEU A 102 17.03 -4.10 7.81
C LEU A 102 16.95 -3.89 9.33
N ASP A 103 18.09 -4.00 10.03
CA ASP A 103 18.13 -3.82 11.48
C ASP A 103 17.69 -2.43 11.90
N ASP A 104 18.14 -1.38 11.19
CA ASP A 104 17.69 -0.01 11.44
C ASP A 104 16.18 0.15 11.20
N GLU A 105 15.66 -0.41 10.11
CA GLU A 105 14.22 -0.39 9.80
C GLU A 105 13.37 -1.07 10.89
N LEU A 106 13.84 -2.22 11.42
CA LEU A 106 13.14 -2.93 12.49
C LEU A 106 13.20 -2.16 13.81
N VAL A 107 14.33 -1.51 14.12
CA VAL A 107 14.48 -0.64 15.29
C VAL A 107 13.57 0.58 15.19
N ASP A 108 13.55 1.26 14.05
CA ASP A 108 12.71 2.44 13.82
C ASP A 108 11.22 2.07 13.92
N THR A 109 10.83 0.93 13.33
CA THR A 109 9.46 0.43 13.40
C THR A 109 9.04 0.13 14.84
N ASN A 110 9.90 -0.52 15.64
CA ASN A 110 9.63 -0.78 17.04
C ASN A 110 9.53 0.52 17.85
N GLY A 111 10.41 1.49 17.58
CA GLY A 111 10.35 2.83 18.16
C GLY A 111 9.04 3.55 17.82
N TYR A 112 8.61 3.49 16.56
CA TYR A 112 7.32 4.04 16.13
C TYR A 112 6.15 3.43 16.90
N PHE A 113 6.06 2.11 16.99
CA PHE A 113 4.98 1.44 17.73
C PHE A 113 4.91 1.88 19.19
N SER A 114 6.06 2.01 19.85
CA SER A 114 6.13 2.43 21.26
C SER A 114 5.68 3.88 21.49
N GLN A 115 5.72 4.73 20.45
CA GLN A 115 5.28 6.12 20.50
C GLN A 115 3.80 6.29 20.11
N GLN A 116 3.19 5.27 19.49
CA GLN A 116 1.78 5.30 19.10
C GLN A 116 0.86 4.84 20.26
N VAL A 117 0.97 5.52 21.40
CA VAL A 117 0.17 5.28 22.60
C VAL A 117 -0.42 6.61 23.06
N PHE A 118 -1.74 6.69 23.16
CA PHE A 118 -2.46 7.93 23.41
C PHE A 118 -3.55 7.72 24.48
N THR A 119 -3.83 8.74 25.26
CA THR A 119 -4.93 8.72 26.24
C THR A 119 -6.27 9.17 25.64
N ASP A 120 -6.24 9.92 24.54
CA ASP A 120 -7.42 10.44 23.85
C ASP A 120 -7.29 10.27 22.33
N ILE A 121 -8.20 9.51 21.72
CA ILE A 121 -8.24 9.31 20.28
C ILE A 121 -8.64 10.55 19.49
N GLU A 122 -9.39 11.47 20.12
CA GLU A 122 -9.81 12.72 19.47
C GLU A 122 -8.62 13.67 19.25
N GLU A 123 -7.60 13.62 20.12
CA GLU A 123 -6.35 14.37 19.92
C GLU A 123 -5.58 13.83 18.72
N VAL A 124 -5.54 12.52 18.53
CA VAL A 124 -4.91 11.89 17.34
C VAL A 124 -5.64 12.31 16.08
N ILE A 125 -6.98 12.22 16.06
CA ILE A 125 -7.81 12.63 14.93
C ILE A 125 -7.61 14.12 14.59
N ALA A 126 -7.60 14.98 15.59
CA ALA A 126 -7.39 16.42 15.40
C ALA A 126 -5.99 16.71 14.81
N SER A 127 -4.95 15.99 15.28
CA SER A 127 -3.58 16.10 14.78
C SER A 127 -3.50 15.67 13.31
N GLU A 128 -3.99 14.49 12.96
CA GLU A 128 -3.98 13.97 11.59
C GLU A 128 -4.76 14.90 10.64
N LYS A 129 -5.94 15.36 11.06
CA LYS A 129 -6.75 16.30 10.31
C LYS A 129 -6.02 17.61 10.04
N SER A 130 -5.28 18.13 11.02
CA SER A 130 -4.56 19.41 10.88
C SER A 130 -3.41 19.36 9.89
N GLN A 131 -2.85 18.16 9.66
CA GLN A 131 -1.72 17.91 8.77
C GLN A 131 -2.15 17.45 7.37
N SER A 132 -3.42 17.05 7.21
CA SER A 132 -3.92 16.52 5.94
C SER A 132 -4.38 17.62 5.00
N SER A 133 -4.02 17.50 3.72
CA SER A 133 -4.54 18.37 2.64
C SER A 133 -5.97 18.00 2.20
N TYR A 134 -6.43 16.81 2.56
CA TYR A 134 -7.78 16.30 2.32
C TYR A 134 -8.27 15.56 3.56
N TRP A 135 -9.50 15.81 3.98
CA TRP A 135 -10.09 15.14 5.13
C TRP A 135 -11.54 14.77 4.87
N SER A 136 -11.91 13.56 5.26
CA SER A 136 -13.28 13.05 5.14
C SER A 136 -13.68 12.29 6.40
N LYS A 137 -14.97 11.93 6.46
CA LYS A 137 -15.48 11.04 7.51
C LYS A 137 -14.81 9.64 7.44
N ASN A 138 -14.48 9.18 6.23
CA ASN A 138 -13.81 7.88 6.08
C ASN A 138 -12.39 7.92 6.64
N LEU A 139 -11.65 9.02 6.46
CA LEU A 139 -10.32 9.18 7.05
C LEU A 139 -10.39 9.32 8.58
N GLU A 140 -11.42 9.96 9.12
CA GLU A 140 -11.66 9.96 10.57
C GLU A 140 -11.90 8.54 11.10
N GLU A 141 -12.75 7.75 10.43
CA GLU A 141 -12.96 6.34 10.76
C GLU A 141 -11.69 5.52 10.57
N ALA A 142 -10.84 5.84 9.59
CA ALA A 142 -9.57 5.19 9.40
C ALA A 142 -8.66 5.34 10.62
N VAL A 143 -8.53 6.57 11.15
CA VAL A 143 -7.75 6.83 12.36
C VAL A 143 -8.34 6.09 13.55
N ARG A 144 -9.66 6.18 13.78
CA ARG A 144 -10.33 5.45 14.88
C ARG A 144 -10.09 3.96 14.84
N ASN A 145 -10.13 3.35 13.65
CA ASN A 145 -9.94 1.92 13.44
C ASN A 145 -8.46 1.50 13.31
N SER A 146 -7.52 2.43 13.38
CA SER A 146 -6.09 2.13 13.49
C SER A 146 -5.64 1.91 14.93
N TYR A 147 -6.50 2.22 15.91
CA TYR A 147 -6.17 2.08 17.32
C TYR A 147 -7.22 1.27 18.05
N ARG A 148 -6.78 0.49 19.02
CA ARG A 148 -7.63 -0.22 19.98
C ARG A 148 -7.44 0.34 21.38
N TYR A 149 -8.53 0.42 22.15
CA TYR A 149 -8.49 0.84 23.56
C TYR A 149 -8.03 -0.31 24.44
N ASN A 150 -6.95 -0.11 25.19
CA ASN A 150 -6.47 -1.02 26.21
C ASN A 150 -7.08 -0.65 27.56
N SER A 151 -8.00 -1.46 28.06
CA SER A 151 -8.71 -1.20 29.33
C SER A 151 -7.81 -1.30 30.57
N LYS A 152 -6.65 -1.94 30.50
CA LYS A 152 -5.71 -2.07 31.61
C LYS A 152 -4.84 -0.83 31.77
N THR A 153 -4.27 -0.31 30.66
CA THR A 153 -3.46 0.91 30.66
C THR A 153 -4.30 2.16 30.57
N LYS A 154 -5.55 2.05 30.09
CA LYS A 154 -6.48 3.15 29.75
C LYS A 154 -5.97 4.04 28.61
N GLU A 155 -5.33 3.43 27.65
CA GLU A 155 -4.69 4.07 26.51
C GLU A 155 -5.18 3.44 25.21
N PHE A 156 -5.05 4.18 24.13
CA PHE A 156 -5.21 3.72 22.75
C PHE A 156 -3.83 3.31 22.21
N GLU A 157 -3.74 2.11 21.67
CA GLU A 157 -2.55 1.53 21.06
C GLU A 157 -2.85 1.15 19.61
N LEU A 158 -1.84 1.09 18.75
CA LEU A 158 -2.04 0.59 17.39
C LEU A 158 -2.71 -0.78 17.38
N ASP A 159 -3.74 -0.95 16.55
CA ASP A 159 -4.42 -2.23 16.33
C ASP A 159 -3.66 -3.07 15.29
N LEU A 160 -2.36 -3.21 15.50
CA LEU A 160 -1.44 -4.01 14.72
C LEU A 160 -0.56 -4.85 15.65
N GLU A 161 -0.25 -6.06 15.25
CA GLU A 161 0.70 -6.91 15.97
C GLU A 161 2.12 -6.64 15.46
N LEU A 162 2.96 -6.03 16.29
CA LEU A 162 4.32 -5.65 15.94
C LEU A 162 5.11 -6.81 15.31
N GLU A 163 5.03 -8.04 15.88
CA GLU A 163 5.73 -9.20 15.33
C GLU A 163 5.33 -9.50 13.88
N LYS A 164 4.04 -9.41 13.55
CA LYS A 164 3.56 -9.61 12.17
C LYS A 164 4.11 -8.56 11.21
N VAL A 165 4.15 -7.31 11.66
CA VAL A 165 4.72 -6.20 10.88
C VAL A 165 6.21 -6.41 10.64
N LEU A 166 7.00 -6.74 11.68
CA LEU A 166 8.43 -6.99 11.55
C LEU A 166 8.74 -8.18 10.60
N ASN A 167 7.93 -9.25 10.68
CA ASN A 167 8.04 -10.39 9.77
C ASN A 167 7.76 -9.97 8.32
N LEU A 168 6.75 -9.13 8.09
CA LEU A 168 6.40 -8.65 6.75
C LEU A 168 7.47 -7.72 6.17
N LEU A 169 8.04 -6.81 6.97
CA LEU A 169 9.17 -5.96 6.56
C LEU A 169 10.40 -6.79 6.20
N SER A 170 10.71 -7.80 7.01
CA SER A 170 11.81 -8.75 6.73
C SER A 170 11.55 -9.52 5.42
N LEU A 171 10.31 -9.98 5.21
CA LEU A 171 9.92 -10.67 3.98
C LEU A 171 10.05 -9.76 2.76
N ARG A 172 9.68 -8.49 2.83
CA ARG A 172 9.87 -7.50 1.77
C ARG A 172 11.32 -7.42 1.30
N ARG A 173 12.29 -7.41 2.25
CA ARG A 173 13.73 -7.41 1.91
C ARG A 173 14.16 -8.68 1.19
N VAL A 174 13.54 -9.82 1.51
CA VAL A 174 13.83 -11.12 0.86
C VAL A 174 13.23 -11.21 -0.55
N ILE A 175 12.06 -10.63 -0.80
CA ILE A 175 11.42 -10.67 -2.13
C ILE A 175 12.05 -9.72 -3.14
N LYS A 176 12.69 -8.63 -2.70
CA LYS A 176 13.36 -7.62 -3.54
C LYS A 176 12.49 -7.14 -4.71
N PRO A 177 11.36 -6.47 -4.43
CA PRO A 177 10.36 -6.16 -5.44
C PRO A 177 10.92 -5.38 -6.62
N TYR A 178 11.83 -4.45 -6.40
CA TYR A 178 12.47 -3.62 -7.43
C TYR A 178 13.23 -4.40 -8.52
N LYS A 179 13.65 -5.66 -8.24
CA LYS A 179 14.35 -6.55 -9.21
C LYS A 179 13.40 -7.42 -10.04
N ILE A 180 12.11 -7.40 -9.73
CA ILE A 180 11.15 -8.29 -10.38
C ILE A 180 10.80 -7.75 -11.76
N ASN A 181 10.98 -8.59 -12.78
CA ASN A 181 10.56 -8.30 -14.15
C ASN A 181 9.04 -8.57 -14.30
N LEU A 182 8.34 -7.65 -14.94
CA LEU A 182 6.91 -7.71 -15.24
C LEU A 182 6.62 -7.49 -16.73
N ASP A 183 7.50 -7.91 -17.64
CA ASP A 183 7.34 -7.68 -19.09
C ASP A 183 6.04 -8.25 -19.67
N SER A 184 5.46 -9.26 -19.01
CA SER A 184 4.18 -9.87 -19.42
C SER A 184 2.94 -9.22 -18.80
N LYS A 185 3.10 -8.12 -18.07
CA LYS A 185 2.01 -7.45 -17.34
C LYS A 185 1.85 -6.02 -17.84
N ASP A 186 0.61 -5.55 -17.82
CA ASP A 186 0.32 -4.13 -17.95
C ASP A 186 0.56 -3.48 -16.58
N VAL A 187 1.46 -2.50 -16.51
CA VAL A 187 1.80 -1.82 -15.26
C VAL A 187 1.64 -0.31 -15.38
N LEU A 188 0.86 0.26 -14.47
CA LEU A 188 0.78 1.70 -14.25
C LEU A 188 1.50 2.06 -12.95
N PHE A 189 2.47 2.94 -13.03
CA PHE A 189 3.16 3.50 -11.88
C PHE A 189 2.73 4.94 -11.66
N ILE A 190 2.27 5.27 -10.46
CA ILE A 190 1.86 6.63 -10.07
C ILE A 190 2.62 7.02 -8.81
N ALA A 191 3.31 8.16 -8.85
CA ALA A 191 4.06 8.65 -7.70
C ALA A 191 4.02 10.18 -7.60
N PRO A 192 4.23 10.74 -6.38
CA PRO A 192 4.30 12.19 -6.19
C PRO A 192 5.58 12.78 -6.75
N VAL A 193 5.52 14.05 -7.16
CA VAL A 193 6.68 14.91 -7.42
C VAL A 193 7.00 15.68 -6.17
N TYR A 194 8.22 15.55 -5.65
CA TYR A 194 8.69 16.38 -4.55
C TYR A 194 9.49 17.58 -5.05
N GLN A 195 9.36 18.72 -4.38
CA GLN A 195 10.14 19.93 -4.73
C GLN A 195 11.64 19.69 -4.59
N GLU A 196 12.04 18.99 -3.55
CA GLU A 196 13.40 18.54 -3.30
C GLU A 196 13.42 17.00 -3.33
N GLU A 197 13.59 16.45 -4.53
CA GLU A 197 13.62 15.01 -4.75
C GLU A 197 14.95 14.44 -4.22
N PRO A 198 14.96 13.51 -3.25
CA PRO A 198 16.20 12.86 -2.77
C PRO A 198 16.91 12.10 -3.90
N GLU A 199 18.24 12.11 -3.91
CA GLU A 199 19.03 11.47 -4.97
C GLU A 199 18.74 9.97 -5.08
N TRP A 200 18.62 9.26 -3.95
CA TRP A 200 18.27 7.83 -3.96
C TRP A 200 16.92 7.55 -4.66
N ARG A 201 15.97 8.49 -4.56
CA ARG A 201 14.66 8.34 -5.19
C ARG A 201 14.71 8.66 -6.68
N LYS A 202 15.46 9.70 -7.08
CA LYS A 202 15.72 10.01 -8.51
C LYS A 202 16.36 8.82 -9.21
N GLU A 203 17.36 8.21 -8.57
CA GLU A 203 18.02 7.03 -9.10
C GLU A 203 17.04 5.87 -9.26
N ALA A 204 16.24 5.55 -8.22
CA ALA A 204 15.25 4.49 -8.28
C ALA A 204 14.18 4.74 -9.35
N LEU A 205 13.70 5.99 -9.51
CA LEU A 205 12.75 6.35 -10.57
C LEU A 205 13.36 6.20 -11.96
N SER A 206 14.65 6.51 -12.12
CA SER A 206 15.35 6.35 -13.41
C SER A 206 15.53 4.89 -13.84
N GLN A 207 15.43 3.96 -12.89
CA GLN A 207 15.53 2.52 -13.11
C GLN A 207 14.18 1.82 -13.32
N LEU A 208 13.08 2.59 -13.35
CA LEU A 208 11.77 2.01 -13.67
C LEU A 208 11.80 1.37 -15.06
N PRO A 209 11.19 0.18 -15.23
CA PRO A 209 11.13 -0.49 -16.52
C PRO A 209 10.44 0.39 -17.58
N SER A 210 11.00 0.42 -18.80
CA SER A 210 10.50 1.24 -19.90
C SER A 210 9.13 0.83 -20.43
N ASN A 211 8.65 -0.36 -20.07
CA ASN A 211 7.32 -0.85 -20.41
C ASN A 211 6.25 -0.44 -19.39
N PHE A 212 6.61 0.28 -18.31
CA PHE A 212 5.64 0.82 -17.39
C PHE A 212 5.03 2.11 -17.94
N ASP A 213 3.71 2.26 -17.82
CA ASP A 213 3.05 3.56 -17.95
C ASP A 213 3.32 4.35 -16.67
N ILE A 214 3.92 5.53 -16.79
CA ILE A 214 4.34 6.34 -15.63
C ILE A 214 3.55 7.63 -15.59
N THR A 215 2.98 7.94 -14.42
CA THR A 215 2.33 9.22 -14.12
C THR A 215 2.92 9.81 -12.85
N MET A 216 3.47 11.01 -12.97
CA MET A 216 3.98 11.77 -11.82
C MET A 216 2.96 12.84 -11.43
N LEU A 217 2.66 12.97 -10.13
CA LEU A 217 1.64 13.86 -9.61
C LEU A 217 2.25 14.98 -8.78
N GLU A 218 1.86 16.20 -9.09
CA GLU A 218 2.22 17.38 -8.29
C GLU A 218 1.24 17.60 -7.13
N ASN A 219 1.69 18.36 -6.12
CA ASN A 219 0.88 18.78 -4.98
C ASN A 219 0.22 17.62 -4.20
N CYS A 220 0.93 16.53 -4.03
CA CYS A 220 0.61 15.44 -3.12
C CYS A 220 1.89 14.84 -2.55
N GLY A 221 1.75 14.07 -1.48
CA GLY A 221 2.83 13.31 -0.85
C GLY A 221 2.67 11.81 -1.09
N HIS A 222 3.36 11.03 -0.27
CA HIS A 222 3.36 9.57 -0.32
C HIS A 222 1.95 8.96 -0.23
N GLU A 223 1.08 9.54 0.60
CA GLU A 223 -0.31 9.11 0.78
C GLU A 223 -1.24 9.66 -0.33
N LEU A 224 -0.83 9.51 -1.59
CA LEU A 224 -1.45 10.17 -2.75
C LEU A 224 -2.94 9.81 -2.94
N TYR A 225 -3.33 8.57 -2.69
CA TYR A 225 -4.71 8.12 -2.88
C TYR A 225 -5.66 8.63 -1.79
N THR A 226 -5.16 8.93 -0.58
CA THR A 226 -5.94 9.58 0.47
C THR A 226 -6.02 11.09 0.26
N GLN A 227 -4.98 11.69 -0.32
CA GLN A 227 -4.90 13.14 -0.57
C GLN A 227 -5.66 13.57 -1.83
N LYS A 228 -5.65 12.71 -2.86
CA LYS A 228 -6.26 12.99 -4.19
C LYS A 228 -7.10 11.82 -4.70
N PRO A 229 -8.10 11.34 -3.93
CA PRO A 229 -8.83 10.13 -4.25
C PRO A 229 -9.45 10.14 -5.64
N ARG A 230 -10.10 11.23 -6.04
CA ARG A 230 -10.76 11.38 -7.35
C ARG A 230 -9.78 11.45 -8.51
N GLU A 231 -8.67 12.18 -8.34
CA GLU A 231 -7.67 12.33 -9.40
C GLU A 231 -6.98 10.99 -9.70
N ILE A 232 -6.59 10.26 -8.64
CA ILE A 232 -5.98 8.94 -8.75
C ILE A 232 -6.96 7.93 -9.37
N ALA A 233 -8.19 7.89 -8.88
CA ALA A 233 -9.21 7.00 -9.43
C ALA A 233 -9.46 7.27 -10.92
N LYS A 234 -9.56 8.55 -11.32
CA LYS A 234 -9.71 8.92 -12.74
C LYS A 234 -8.56 8.42 -13.60
N ILE A 235 -7.31 8.59 -13.15
CA ILE A 235 -6.13 8.13 -13.90
C ILE A 235 -6.19 6.60 -14.09
N ILE A 236 -6.55 5.87 -13.04
CA ILE A 236 -6.64 4.41 -13.08
C ILE A 236 -7.79 3.95 -13.98
N ASN A 237 -8.99 4.55 -13.85
CA ASN A 237 -10.14 4.25 -14.70
C ASN A 237 -9.80 4.49 -16.18
N ASP A 238 -9.22 5.66 -16.50
CA ASP A 238 -8.81 6.00 -17.87
C ASP A 238 -7.78 4.98 -18.41
N TRP A 239 -6.86 4.51 -17.58
CA TRP A 239 -5.83 3.54 -17.96
C TRP A 239 -6.40 2.13 -18.14
N ILE A 240 -7.27 1.68 -17.24
CA ILE A 240 -7.92 0.35 -17.35
C ILE A 240 -8.79 0.28 -18.61
N ASN A 241 -9.47 1.37 -18.96
CA ASN A 241 -10.43 1.43 -20.07
C ASN A 241 -9.78 1.76 -21.46
N LYS A 242 -8.48 2.02 -21.51
CA LYS A 242 -7.78 2.34 -22.78
C LYS A 242 -7.57 1.15 -23.75
N LYS A 243 -8.07 -0.05 -23.38
CA LYS A 243 -7.87 -1.26 -24.23
C LYS A 243 -9.19 -1.90 -24.64
#